data_163ce91a3e9cd29310ac89db3ab952ea
#
_entry.id   163ce91a3e9cd29310ac89db3ab952ea
#
_cell.length_a   1.000
_cell.length_b   1.000
_cell.length_c   1.000
_cell.angle_alpha   90.00
_cell.angle_beta   90.00
_cell.angle_gamma   90.00
#
_symmetry.space_group_name_H-M   'P 1'
#
loop_
_entity.id
_entity.type
_entity.pdbx_description
1 polymer ?
#
loop_
_entity_poly.entity_id
_entity_poly.type
_entity_poly.pdbx_seq_one_letter_code
_entity_poly.pdbx_strand_id
1 'polypeptide(L)'
;SLEQKYNAVCFDIDGTLTKKNSKEIDERVIKMIADLLKQKIPIVFITGRGSTGLNHLLNDIQFKLLNLYNVNNNELKRIYALANDGARLFYTSNDKIFNECIYTITDDKLYELKKFDEEIIKMKNKKIDDICKIAYSKDAVNNKILNVRFVLQDDKDDNVKIVMDFIKNVINDYNLNGLSITRGKYKESSVIQVGTTSKDIAIETAERLVGVPKNSMMRIGDCGDKIGNDYAMLN
;
A
#
# COMPACT_ATOMS: atom_id res chain seq x y z
N SER A 1 30.03 -3.11 -15.64
CA SER A 1 28.71 -3.00 -14.99
C SER A 1 27.87 -2.08 -15.82
N LEU A 2 26.80 -2.61 -16.41
CA LEU A 2 25.76 -1.79 -17.00
C LEU A 2 25.11 -1.03 -15.84
N GLU A 3 25.37 0.25 -15.70
CA GLU A 3 24.66 1.12 -14.78
C GLU A 3 23.20 1.15 -15.22
N GLN A 4 22.35 0.44 -14.50
CA GLN A 4 20.92 0.47 -14.75
C GLN A 4 20.41 1.85 -14.31
N LYS A 5 20.02 2.68 -15.27
CA LYS A 5 19.52 4.02 -15.01
C LYS A 5 18.01 3.95 -14.74
N TYR A 6 17.62 4.26 -13.54
CA TYR A 6 16.21 4.37 -13.17
C TYR A 6 15.69 5.78 -13.44
N ASN A 7 14.46 5.86 -13.96
CA ASN A 7 13.79 7.12 -14.30
C ASN A 7 12.70 7.51 -13.30
N ALA A 8 12.39 6.66 -12.33
CA ALA A 8 11.50 6.90 -11.21
C ALA A 8 11.87 5.98 -10.04
N VAL A 9 11.46 6.34 -8.83
CA VAL A 9 11.65 5.50 -7.63
C VAL A 9 10.32 5.30 -6.92
N CYS A 10 10.03 4.07 -6.57
CA CYS A 10 8.87 3.67 -5.82
C CYS A 10 9.30 3.09 -4.48
N PHE A 11 8.77 3.63 -3.39
CA PHE A 11 9.12 3.21 -2.03
C PHE A 11 7.88 2.66 -1.30
N ASP A 12 8.06 1.53 -0.62
CA ASP A 12 7.27 1.25 0.57
C ASP A 12 7.72 2.15 1.73
N ILE A 13 6.84 2.40 2.69
CA ILE A 13 7.15 3.28 3.83
C ILE A 13 7.53 2.47 5.06
N ASP A 14 6.67 1.56 5.49
CA ASP A 14 6.81 0.85 6.75
C ASP A 14 7.88 -0.25 6.71
N GLY A 15 8.93 -0.10 7.49
CA GLY A 15 10.08 -1.01 7.48
C GLY A 15 11.12 -0.69 6.40
N THR A 16 10.78 0.18 5.44
CA THR A 16 11.67 0.61 4.35
C THR A 16 12.24 2.01 4.61
N LEU A 17 11.38 3.02 4.67
CA LEU A 17 11.79 4.41 4.92
C LEU A 17 11.72 4.77 6.41
N THR A 18 10.82 4.16 7.14
CA THR A 18 10.73 4.29 8.60
C THR A 18 11.22 3.01 9.26
N LYS A 19 11.86 3.15 10.44
CA LYS A 19 12.08 1.98 11.29
C LYS A 19 10.75 1.35 11.64
N LYS A 20 10.72 0.03 11.78
CA LYS A 20 9.54 -0.71 12.21
C LYS A 20 8.98 -0.09 13.50
N ASN A 21 7.71 0.26 13.48
CA ASN A 21 7.02 0.97 14.58
C ASN A 21 7.43 2.45 14.81
N SER A 22 8.27 3.04 13.96
CA SER A 22 8.58 4.47 14.00
C SER A 22 7.62 5.27 13.11
N LYS A 23 7.35 6.51 13.50
CA LYS A 23 6.60 7.47 12.68
C LYS A 23 7.53 8.45 11.95
N GLU A 24 8.82 8.38 12.21
CA GLU A 24 9.82 9.32 11.69
C GLU A 24 10.64 8.67 10.57
N ILE A 25 10.95 9.44 9.55
CA ILE A 25 11.88 9.06 8.49
C ILE A 25 13.28 9.56 8.89
N ASP A 26 14.29 8.71 8.66
CA ASP A 26 15.69 9.06 8.86
C ASP A 26 16.06 10.26 7.99
N GLU A 27 16.81 11.20 8.55
CA GLU A 27 17.22 12.42 7.86
C GLU A 27 18.04 12.14 6.59
N ARG A 28 18.81 11.06 6.57
CA ARG A 28 19.56 10.63 5.38
C ARG A 28 18.64 10.24 4.23
N VAL A 29 17.47 9.64 4.55
CA VAL A 29 16.44 9.31 3.56
C VAL A 29 15.81 10.58 3.00
N ILE A 30 15.51 11.57 3.85
CA ILE A 30 14.99 12.87 3.38
C ILE A 30 15.99 13.55 2.45
N LYS A 31 17.29 13.52 2.80
CA LYS A 31 18.33 14.05 1.90
C LYS A 31 18.36 13.33 0.55
N MET A 32 18.29 12.01 0.55
CA MET A 32 18.25 11.21 -0.69
C MET A 32 17.01 11.60 -1.54
N ILE A 33 15.84 11.75 -0.93
CA ILE A 33 14.62 12.20 -1.62
C ILE A 33 14.86 13.58 -2.25
N ALA A 34 15.46 14.53 -1.52
CA ALA A 34 15.79 15.85 -2.04
C ALA A 34 16.72 15.78 -3.26
N ASP A 35 17.77 14.95 -3.19
CA ASP A 35 18.72 14.77 -4.27
C ASP A 35 18.07 14.18 -5.54
N LEU A 36 17.16 13.21 -5.38
CA LEU A 36 16.38 12.63 -6.48
C LEU A 36 15.47 13.67 -7.15
N LEU A 37 14.75 14.46 -6.34
CA LEU A 37 13.83 15.50 -6.84
C LEU A 37 14.58 16.58 -7.64
N LYS A 38 15.76 17.00 -7.17
CA LYS A 38 16.64 17.95 -7.88
C LYS A 38 17.15 17.41 -9.21
N GLN A 39 17.33 16.08 -9.32
CA GLN A 39 17.64 15.38 -10.55
C GLN A 39 16.39 15.14 -11.45
N LYS A 40 15.23 15.66 -11.07
CA LYS A 40 13.94 15.50 -11.75
C LYS A 40 13.43 14.06 -11.79
N ILE A 41 13.87 13.22 -10.86
CA ILE A 41 13.42 11.85 -10.72
C ILE A 41 12.13 11.83 -9.87
N PRO A 42 10.98 11.41 -10.42
CA PRO A 42 9.74 11.33 -9.67
C PRO A 42 9.78 10.20 -8.63
N ILE A 43 9.07 10.42 -7.54
CA ILE A 43 8.99 9.51 -6.40
C ILE A 43 7.53 9.14 -6.16
N VAL A 44 7.28 7.86 -5.95
CA VAL A 44 5.98 7.34 -5.55
C VAL A 44 6.12 6.57 -4.24
N PHE A 45 5.39 6.98 -3.22
CA PHE A 45 5.22 6.19 -2.00
C PHE A 45 4.01 5.28 -2.15
N ILE A 46 4.15 4.01 -1.82
CA ILE A 46 3.04 3.05 -1.79
C ILE A 46 3.04 2.43 -0.39
N THR A 47 1.93 2.56 0.34
CA THR A 47 1.84 2.11 1.73
C THR A 47 0.49 1.51 2.05
N GLY A 48 0.47 0.54 2.96
CA GLY A 48 -0.75 0.05 3.59
C GLY A 48 -1.35 1.03 4.63
N ARG A 49 -0.64 2.11 4.99
CA ARG A 49 -1.17 3.13 5.90
C ARG A 49 -2.43 3.78 5.33
N GLY A 50 -3.38 4.10 6.22
CA GLY A 50 -4.54 4.92 5.87
C GLY A 50 -4.17 6.39 5.64
N SER A 51 -5.12 7.13 5.06
CA SER A 51 -4.94 8.53 4.68
C SER A 51 -4.45 9.42 5.83
N THR A 52 -5.00 9.27 7.02
CA THR A 52 -4.62 10.12 8.18
C THR A 52 -3.15 9.91 8.56
N GLY A 53 -2.70 8.66 8.68
CA GLY A 53 -1.31 8.34 9.02
C GLY A 53 -0.32 8.76 7.94
N LEU A 54 -0.69 8.60 6.67
CA LEU A 54 0.12 9.03 5.55
C LEU A 54 0.22 10.56 5.47
N ASN A 55 -0.88 11.28 5.68
CA ASN A 55 -0.90 12.74 5.62
C ASN A 55 0.06 13.37 6.64
N HIS A 56 0.11 12.86 7.87
CA HIS A 56 1.07 13.30 8.86
C HIS A 56 2.52 13.14 8.38
N LEU A 57 2.84 11.98 7.81
CA LEU A 57 4.17 11.70 7.31
C LEU A 57 4.55 12.60 6.13
N LEU A 58 3.63 12.80 5.17
CA LEU A 58 3.84 13.67 4.01
C LEU A 58 4.08 15.11 4.42
N ASN A 59 3.36 15.61 5.42
CA ASN A 59 3.55 16.97 5.95
C ASN A 59 4.95 17.14 6.58
N ASP A 60 5.43 16.15 7.31
CA ASP A 60 6.79 16.16 7.90
C ASP A 60 7.87 16.13 6.81
N ILE A 61 7.72 15.23 5.82
CA ILE A 61 8.63 15.13 4.67
C ILE A 61 8.69 16.47 3.93
N GLN A 62 7.54 17.04 3.61
CA GLN A 62 7.43 18.32 2.92
C GLN A 62 8.11 19.44 3.68
N PHE A 63 7.83 19.57 4.98
CA PHE A 63 8.44 20.58 5.83
C PHE A 63 9.98 20.48 5.80
N LYS A 64 10.52 19.29 5.94
CA LYS A 64 11.97 19.05 5.92
C LYS A 64 12.58 19.32 4.55
N LEU A 65 11.93 18.88 3.47
CA LEU A 65 12.42 19.13 2.11
C LEU A 65 12.50 20.61 1.79
N LEU A 66 11.48 21.39 2.14
CA LEU A 66 11.45 22.82 1.90
C LEU A 66 12.47 23.58 2.76
N ASN A 67 12.52 23.30 4.04
CA ASN A 67 13.26 24.11 5.00
C ASN A 67 14.72 23.67 5.21
N LEU A 68 15.03 22.38 5.05
CA LEU A 68 16.38 21.87 5.29
C LEU A 68 17.18 21.62 4.02
N TYR A 69 16.49 21.30 2.90
CA TYR A 69 17.15 20.87 1.66
C TYR A 69 16.87 21.77 0.46
N ASN A 70 16.19 22.90 0.66
CA ASN A 70 15.88 23.88 -0.41
C ASN A 70 15.18 23.25 -1.64
N VAL A 71 14.32 22.28 -1.41
CA VAL A 71 13.44 21.75 -2.45
C VAL A 71 12.32 22.75 -2.69
N ASN A 72 12.02 23.06 -3.94
CA ASN A 72 10.97 24.03 -4.28
C ASN A 72 9.63 23.33 -4.60
N ASN A 73 8.56 24.12 -4.73
CA ASN A 73 7.22 23.60 -4.99
C ASN A 73 7.12 22.84 -6.32
N ASN A 74 7.86 23.23 -7.37
CA ASN A 74 7.85 22.51 -8.64
C ASN A 74 8.54 21.14 -8.54
N GLU A 75 9.56 21.01 -7.71
CA GLU A 75 10.21 19.74 -7.43
C GLU A 75 9.28 18.84 -6.61
N LEU A 76 8.55 19.38 -5.62
CA LEU A 76 7.57 18.64 -4.83
C LEU A 76 6.40 18.06 -5.66
N LYS A 77 6.07 18.67 -6.82
CA LYS A 77 5.06 18.12 -7.76
C LYS A 77 5.44 16.75 -8.33
N ARG A 78 6.68 16.30 -8.14
CA ARG A 78 7.15 14.97 -8.56
C ARG A 78 6.96 13.89 -7.50
N ILE A 79 6.37 14.23 -6.35
CA ILE A 79 6.04 13.26 -5.30
C ILE A 79 4.57 12.89 -5.41
N TYR A 80 4.32 11.58 -5.43
CA TYR A 80 3.00 10.97 -5.34
C TYR A 80 2.98 10.00 -4.18
N ALA A 81 1.84 9.83 -3.54
CA ALA A 81 1.69 8.86 -2.47
C ALA A 81 0.36 8.11 -2.58
N LEU A 82 0.41 6.81 -2.49
CA LEU A 82 -0.72 5.90 -2.56
C LEU A 82 -0.96 5.27 -1.19
N ALA A 83 -2.03 5.67 -0.52
CA ALA A 83 -2.47 5.14 0.77
C ALA A 83 -3.35 3.89 0.59
N ASN A 84 -3.45 3.07 1.63
CA ASN A 84 -4.25 1.83 1.64
C ASN A 84 -3.97 0.96 0.40
N ASP A 85 -2.69 0.73 0.10
CA ASP A 85 -2.23 -0.06 -1.04
C ASP A 85 -2.77 0.43 -2.40
N GLY A 86 -2.97 1.74 -2.54
CA GLY A 86 -3.41 2.37 -3.79
C GLY A 86 -4.85 2.86 -3.80
N ALA A 87 -5.63 2.71 -2.72
CA ALA A 87 -7.02 3.17 -2.67
C ALA A 87 -7.17 4.69 -2.68
N ARG A 88 -6.16 5.43 -2.24
CA ARG A 88 -6.13 6.88 -2.26
C ARG A 88 -4.81 7.42 -2.78
N LEU A 89 -4.90 8.37 -3.71
CA LEU A 89 -3.77 9.10 -4.25
C LEU A 89 -3.67 10.48 -3.61
N PHE A 90 -2.48 10.81 -3.11
CA PHE A 90 -2.07 12.15 -2.71
C PHE A 90 -1.05 12.71 -3.70
N TYR A 91 -1.20 13.96 -4.09
CA TYR A 91 -0.26 14.65 -4.98
C TYR A 91 -0.29 16.15 -4.75
N THR A 92 0.67 16.86 -5.33
CA THR A 92 0.76 18.30 -5.27
C THR A 92 0.26 18.92 -6.57
N SER A 93 -0.72 19.83 -6.50
CA SER A 93 -1.18 20.62 -7.65
C SER A 93 -1.43 22.06 -7.25
N ASN A 94 -1.20 23.01 -8.19
CA ASN A 94 -1.54 24.42 -8.04
C ASN A 94 -1.21 25.02 -6.65
N ASP A 95 0.03 24.82 -6.18
CA ASP A 95 0.53 25.28 -4.87
C ASP A 95 -0.10 24.62 -3.64
N LYS A 96 -1.04 23.70 -3.82
CA LYS A 96 -1.54 22.83 -2.76
C LYS A 96 -0.67 21.60 -2.67
N ILE A 97 0.16 21.54 -1.66
CA ILE A 97 1.13 20.47 -1.45
C ILE A 97 0.47 19.36 -0.67
N PHE A 98 0.40 18.15 -1.25
CA PHE A 98 -0.21 16.94 -0.68
C PHE A 98 -1.67 17.10 -0.18
N ASN A 99 -2.38 18.13 -0.62
CA ASN A 99 -3.76 18.37 -0.19
C ASN A 99 -4.80 17.74 -1.13
N GLU A 100 -4.42 17.34 -2.33
CA GLU A 100 -5.34 16.69 -3.23
C GLU A 100 -5.29 15.19 -3.05
N CYS A 101 -6.46 14.63 -2.75
CA CYS A 101 -6.63 13.22 -2.46
C CYS A 101 -7.77 12.68 -3.33
N ILE A 102 -7.45 11.70 -4.17
CA ILE A 102 -8.40 11.04 -5.06
C ILE A 102 -8.65 9.63 -4.57
N TYR A 103 -9.93 9.26 -4.46
CA TYR A 103 -10.34 7.88 -4.23
C TYR A 103 -10.30 7.10 -5.55
N THR A 104 -9.58 5.99 -5.58
CA THR A 104 -9.25 5.27 -6.82
C THR A 104 -10.08 3.99 -7.03
N ILE A 105 -10.85 3.56 -6.04
CA ILE A 105 -11.56 2.28 -6.08
C ILE A 105 -12.85 2.41 -6.87
N THR A 106 -13.09 1.50 -7.81
CA THR A 106 -14.29 1.42 -8.63
C THR A 106 -15.45 0.77 -7.87
N ASP A 107 -16.69 1.07 -8.30
CA ASP A 107 -17.89 0.49 -7.69
C ASP A 107 -17.96 -1.03 -7.87
N ASP A 108 -17.48 -1.56 -8.98
CA ASP A 108 -17.43 -3.02 -9.22
C ASP A 108 -16.58 -3.74 -8.17
N LYS A 109 -15.39 -3.20 -7.86
CA LYS A 109 -14.53 -3.76 -6.82
C LYS A 109 -15.14 -3.68 -5.43
N LEU A 110 -15.82 -2.59 -5.13
CA LEU A 110 -16.56 -2.44 -3.86
C LEU A 110 -17.71 -3.45 -3.76
N TYR A 111 -18.40 -3.70 -4.86
CA TYR A 111 -19.47 -4.71 -4.93
C TYR A 111 -18.90 -6.11 -4.65
N GLU A 112 -17.81 -6.49 -5.32
CA GLU A 112 -17.16 -7.78 -5.08
C GLU A 112 -16.71 -7.94 -3.62
N LEU A 113 -16.11 -6.90 -3.02
CA LEU A 113 -15.69 -6.95 -1.62
C LEU A 113 -16.88 -7.07 -0.66
N LYS A 114 -17.96 -6.35 -0.92
CA LYS A 114 -19.20 -6.46 -0.15
C LYS A 114 -19.77 -7.89 -0.24
N LYS A 115 -19.82 -8.45 -1.45
CA LYS A 115 -20.27 -9.83 -1.65
C LYS A 115 -19.39 -10.83 -0.92
N PHE A 116 -18.08 -10.67 -1.00
CA PHE A 116 -17.13 -11.48 -0.24
C PHE A 116 -17.41 -11.43 1.26
N ASP A 117 -17.57 -10.23 1.84
CA ASP A 117 -17.84 -10.05 3.26
C ASP A 117 -19.15 -10.72 3.70
N GLU A 118 -20.23 -10.57 2.92
CA GLU A 118 -21.50 -11.24 3.18
C GLU A 118 -21.37 -12.78 3.19
N GLU A 119 -20.60 -13.34 2.26
CA GLU A 119 -20.46 -14.78 2.13
C GLU A 119 -19.53 -15.39 3.18
N ILE A 120 -18.43 -14.72 3.56
CA ILE A 120 -17.58 -15.21 4.65
C ILE A 120 -18.32 -15.26 5.99
N ILE A 121 -19.21 -14.30 6.26
CA ILE A 121 -20.05 -14.31 7.48
C ILE A 121 -20.96 -15.53 7.52
N LYS A 122 -21.52 -15.94 6.38
CA LYS A 122 -22.39 -17.11 6.27
C LYS A 122 -21.61 -18.44 6.33
N MET A 123 -20.44 -18.48 5.69
CA MET A 123 -19.65 -19.72 5.50
C MET A 123 -18.65 -19.99 6.61
N LYS A 124 -18.26 -18.98 7.39
CA LYS A 124 -17.32 -19.18 8.50
C LYS A 124 -17.90 -20.16 9.53
N ASN A 125 -17.05 -21.00 10.04
CA ASN A 125 -17.37 -22.01 11.02
C ASN A 125 -16.47 -21.86 12.27
N LYS A 126 -16.76 -22.64 13.31
CA LYS A 126 -16.01 -22.61 14.55
C LYS A 126 -14.49 -22.77 14.33
N LYS A 127 -14.05 -23.59 13.35
CA LYS A 127 -12.64 -23.77 13.07
C LYS A 127 -11.96 -22.47 12.60
N ILE A 128 -12.63 -21.68 11.77
CA ILE A 128 -12.12 -20.37 11.31
C ILE A 128 -12.13 -19.38 12.48
N ASP A 129 -13.20 -19.34 13.27
CA ASP A 129 -13.30 -18.45 14.45
C ASP A 129 -12.24 -18.75 15.51
N ASP A 130 -11.84 -20.02 15.67
CA ASP A 130 -10.78 -20.44 16.60
C ASP A 130 -9.36 -20.06 16.11
N ILE A 131 -9.17 -19.89 14.81
CA ILE A 131 -7.86 -19.62 14.17
C ILE A 131 -7.61 -18.13 13.97
N CYS A 132 -8.63 -17.37 13.60
CA CYS A 132 -8.45 -15.96 13.24
C CYS A 132 -9.63 -15.08 13.68
N LYS A 133 -9.34 -13.78 13.78
CA LYS A 133 -10.35 -12.72 13.96
C LYS A 133 -10.48 -11.94 12.66
N ILE A 134 -11.73 -11.61 12.31
CA ILE A 134 -12.02 -10.76 11.16
C ILE A 134 -11.97 -9.29 11.61
N ALA A 135 -11.24 -8.47 10.86
CA ALA A 135 -11.16 -7.03 11.04
C ALA A 135 -11.29 -6.34 9.68
N TYR A 136 -11.57 -5.05 9.69
CA TYR A 136 -11.80 -4.28 8.47
C TYR A 136 -10.87 -3.08 8.40
N SER A 137 -10.39 -2.77 7.21
CA SER A 137 -9.79 -1.50 6.90
C SER A 137 -10.78 -0.65 6.14
N LYS A 138 -10.94 0.59 6.56
CA LYS A 138 -11.90 1.52 5.95
C LYS A 138 -11.19 2.77 5.44
N ASP A 139 -11.73 3.33 4.37
CA ASP A 139 -11.32 4.63 3.91
C ASP A 139 -11.68 5.72 4.94
N ALA A 140 -10.71 6.56 5.31
CA ALA A 140 -10.90 7.56 6.36
C ALA A 140 -11.86 8.69 5.95
N VAL A 141 -12.09 8.89 4.66
CA VAL A 141 -12.92 9.99 4.14
C VAL A 141 -14.37 9.55 3.91
N ASN A 142 -14.59 8.43 3.22
CA ASN A 142 -15.93 7.96 2.85
C ASN A 142 -16.44 6.78 3.69
N ASN A 143 -15.63 6.26 4.61
CA ASN A 143 -15.91 5.14 5.49
C ASN A 143 -16.24 3.80 4.78
N LYS A 144 -15.97 3.69 3.49
CA LYS A 144 -16.16 2.45 2.75
C LYS A 144 -15.11 1.42 3.15
N ILE A 145 -15.51 0.15 3.25
CA ILE A 145 -14.58 -0.96 3.52
C ILE A 145 -13.66 -1.12 2.31
N LEU A 146 -12.36 -1.13 2.55
CA LEU A 146 -11.32 -1.29 1.52
C LEU A 146 -10.75 -2.71 1.49
N ASN A 147 -10.72 -3.36 2.64
CA ASN A 147 -10.32 -4.76 2.76
C ASN A 147 -10.89 -5.43 3.99
N VAL A 148 -10.93 -6.76 3.93
CA VAL A 148 -11.25 -7.67 5.02
C VAL A 148 -9.94 -8.34 5.44
N ARG A 149 -9.62 -8.29 6.73
CA ARG A 149 -8.40 -8.82 7.33
C ARG A 149 -8.72 -10.02 8.20
N PHE A 150 -8.06 -11.12 7.93
CA PHE A 150 -8.04 -12.30 8.78
C PHE A 150 -6.77 -12.23 9.64
N VAL A 151 -6.93 -11.79 10.89
CA VAL A 151 -5.84 -11.65 11.85
C VAL A 151 -5.67 -12.99 12.56
N LEU A 152 -4.61 -13.73 12.24
CA LEU A 152 -4.36 -15.04 12.80
C LEU A 152 -3.94 -14.93 14.28
N GLN A 153 -4.35 -15.89 15.09
CA GLN A 153 -3.97 -15.96 16.49
C GLN A 153 -2.55 -16.50 16.67
N ASP A 154 -2.07 -17.29 15.72
CA ASP A 154 -0.70 -17.75 15.64
C ASP A 154 -0.22 -17.83 14.16
N ASP A 155 1.10 -17.94 13.97
CA ASP A 155 1.75 -17.97 12.66
C ASP A 155 1.98 -19.40 12.13
N LYS A 156 1.29 -20.42 12.68
CA LYS A 156 1.46 -21.79 12.21
C LYS A 156 1.03 -21.94 10.77
N ASP A 157 1.88 -22.57 9.96
CA ASP A 157 1.64 -22.76 8.53
C ASP A 157 0.31 -23.46 8.22
N ASP A 158 -0.09 -24.44 9.05
CA ASP A 158 -1.37 -25.13 8.90
C ASP A 158 -2.56 -24.17 9.06
N ASN A 159 -2.52 -23.26 10.02
CA ASN A 159 -3.58 -22.29 10.24
C ASN A 159 -3.64 -21.26 9.11
N VAL A 160 -2.48 -20.80 8.63
CA VAL A 160 -2.39 -19.94 7.45
C VAL A 160 -3.02 -20.63 6.24
N LYS A 161 -2.68 -21.90 6.01
CA LYS A 161 -3.23 -22.67 4.90
C LYS A 161 -4.74 -22.82 4.98
N ILE A 162 -5.27 -23.17 6.16
CA ILE A 162 -6.73 -23.31 6.38
C ILE A 162 -7.47 -22.02 6.04
N VAL A 163 -6.98 -20.86 6.50
CA VAL A 163 -7.60 -19.57 6.23
C VAL A 163 -7.47 -19.19 4.75
N MET A 164 -6.32 -19.44 4.14
CA MET A 164 -6.12 -19.21 2.70
C MET A 164 -7.05 -20.05 1.85
N ASP A 165 -7.20 -21.34 2.16
CA ASP A 165 -8.09 -22.25 1.43
C ASP A 165 -9.57 -21.79 1.59
N PHE A 166 -9.97 -21.39 2.79
CA PHE A 166 -11.29 -20.83 3.04
C PHE A 166 -11.55 -19.58 2.16
N ILE A 167 -10.63 -18.63 2.16
CA ILE A 167 -10.74 -17.40 1.35
C ILE A 167 -10.84 -17.73 -0.14
N LYS A 168 -9.96 -18.60 -0.65
CA LYS A 168 -9.94 -18.99 -2.06
C LYS A 168 -11.23 -19.70 -2.49
N ASN A 169 -11.78 -20.55 -1.64
CA ASN A 169 -13.05 -21.22 -1.91
C ASN A 169 -14.18 -20.18 -2.07
N VAL A 170 -14.29 -19.22 -1.16
CA VAL A 170 -15.31 -18.15 -1.29
C VAL A 170 -15.13 -17.35 -2.56
N ILE A 171 -13.90 -16.95 -2.89
CA ILE A 171 -13.61 -16.19 -4.11
C ILE A 171 -14.00 -16.99 -5.36
N ASN A 172 -13.65 -18.27 -5.42
CA ASN A 172 -13.94 -19.12 -6.56
C ASN A 172 -15.43 -19.42 -6.69
N ASP A 173 -16.12 -19.75 -5.60
CA ASP A 173 -17.53 -20.11 -5.60
C ASP A 173 -18.43 -18.96 -6.07
N TYR A 174 -18.01 -17.72 -5.82
CA TYR A 174 -18.75 -16.51 -6.18
C TYR A 174 -18.12 -15.69 -7.32
N ASN A 175 -17.06 -16.20 -7.98
CA ASN A 175 -16.35 -15.54 -9.08
C ASN A 175 -15.86 -14.12 -8.77
N LEU A 176 -15.32 -13.90 -7.55
CA LEU A 176 -14.86 -12.59 -7.07
C LEU A 176 -13.40 -12.32 -7.50
N ASN A 177 -13.13 -12.43 -8.80
CA ASN A 177 -11.77 -12.43 -9.35
C ASN A 177 -11.09 -11.04 -9.37
N GLY A 178 -11.84 -9.96 -9.11
CA GLY A 178 -11.31 -8.61 -8.99
C GLY A 178 -10.69 -8.31 -7.63
N LEU A 179 -10.81 -9.22 -6.64
CA LEU A 179 -10.23 -9.05 -5.31
C LEU A 179 -8.79 -9.55 -5.25
N SER A 180 -7.97 -8.82 -4.50
CA SER A 180 -6.57 -9.16 -4.23
C SER A 180 -6.45 -9.88 -2.89
N ILE A 181 -5.59 -10.92 -2.83
CA ILE A 181 -5.22 -11.58 -1.58
C ILE A 181 -3.76 -11.27 -1.30
N THR A 182 -3.48 -10.69 -0.13
CA THR A 182 -2.12 -10.40 0.30
C THR A 182 -1.88 -10.92 1.71
N ARG A 183 -0.64 -11.23 2.03
CA ARG A 183 -0.20 -11.62 3.38
C ARG A 183 0.74 -10.56 3.94
N GLY A 184 0.61 -10.25 5.21
CA GLY A 184 1.47 -9.30 5.91
C GLY A 184 1.46 -9.57 7.41
N LYS A 185 2.03 -8.63 8.16
CA LYS A 185 1.99 -8.64 9.62
C LYS A 185 1.32 -7.38 10.14
N TYR A 186 0.51 -7.54 11.17
CA TYR A 186 -0.03 -6.44 11.95
C TYR A 186 0.37 -6.66 13.41
N LYS A 187 1.22 -5.79 13.93
CA LYS A 187 1.94 -6.03 15.18
C LYS A 187 2.73 -7.34 15.07
N GLU A 188 2.48 -8.30 15.97
CA GLU A 188 3.15 -9.61 15.97
C GLU A 188 2.33 -10.72 15.27
N SER A 189 1.11 -10.41 14.79
CA SER A 189 0.21 -11.39 14.18
C SER A 189 0.32 -11.39 12.66
N SER A 190 0.32 -12.57 12.06
CA SER A 190 0.11 -12.72 10.63
C SER A 190 -1.29 -12.28 10.24
N VAL A 191 -1.39 -11.60 9.11
CA VAL A 191 -2.64 -11.13 8.55
C VAL A 191 -2.75 -11.58 7.10
N ILE A 192 -3.88 -12.18 6.74
CA ILE A 192 -4.28 -12.39 5.36
C ILE A 192 -5.34 -11.34 5.04
N GLN A 193 -5.09 -10.55 4.01
CA GLN A 193 -5.96 -9.46 3.61
C GLN A 193 -6.59 -9.74 2.26
N VAL A 194 -7.91 -9.59 2.18
CA VAL A 194 -8.65 -9.58 0.91
C VAL A 194 -9.11 -8.16 0.65
N GLY A 195 -8.70 -7.58 -0.46
CA GLY A 195 -8.89 -6.16 -0.70
C GLY A 195 -9.30 -5.81 -2.11
N THR A 196 -9.76 -4.57 -2.27
CA THR A 196 -10.14 -3.96 -3.55
C THR A 196 -8.94 -3.51 -4.37
N THR A 197 -7.76 -3.45 -3.74
CA THR A 197 -6.50 -3.06 -4.36
C THR A 197 -5.34 -3.80 -3.71
N SER A 198 -4.17 -3.68 -4.30
CA SER A 198 -2.91 -4.28 -3.85
C SER A 198 -1.74 -3.47 -4.38
N LYS A 199 -0.53 -3.73 -3.90
CA LYS A 199 0.65 -2.98 -4.32
C LYS A 199 1.04 -3.17 -5.79
N ASP A 200 0.69 -4.29 -6.43
CA ASP A 200 0.86 -4.48 -7.88
C ASP A 200 -0.04 -3.55 -8.69
N ILE A 201 -1.32 -3.43 -8.32
CA ILE A 201 -2.24 -2.47 -8.93
C ILE A 201 -1.76 -1.04 -8.68
N ALA A 202 -1.26 -0.75 -7.48
CA ALA A 202 -0.68 0.55 -7.15
C ALA A 202 0.55 0.88 -8.02
N ILE A 203 1.40 -0.10 -8.35
CA ILE A 203 2.52 0.10 -9.28
C ILE A 203 2.03 0.45 -10.68
N GLU A 204 1.01 -0.19 -11.20
CA GLU A 204 0.41 0.18 -12.49
C GLU A 204 -0.13 1.62 -12.48
N THR A 205 -0.70 2.03 -11.35
CA THR A 205 -1.10 3.42 -11.15
C THR A 205 0.11 4.36 -11.14
N ALA A 206 1.18 3.98 -10.46
CA ALA A 206 2.42 4.75 -10.42
C ALA A 206 3.04 4.92 -11.83
N GLU A 207 3.07 3.86 -12.65
CA GLU A 207 3.52 3.95 -14.05
C GLU A 207 2.76 5.02 -14.83
N ARG A 208 1.44 5.04 -14.71
CA ARG A 208 0.60 6.05 -15.37
C ARG A 208 0.85 7.47 -14.86
N LEU A 209 1.02 7.63 -13.54
CA LEU A 209 1.24 8.94 -12.92
C LEU A 209 2.56 9.58 -13.34
N VAL A 210 3.63 8.80 -13.37
CA VAL A 210 4.98 9.31 -13.65
C VAL A 210 5.39 9.17 -15.10
N GLY A 211 4.63 8.42 -15.92
CA GLY A 211 4.96 8.18 -17.34
C GLY A 211 6.22 7.35 -17.54
N VAL A 212 6.58 6.49 -16.59
CA VAL A 212 7.79 5.66 -16.60
C VAL A 212 7.38 4.20 -16.50
N PRO A 213 7.82 3.32 -17.43
CA PRO A 213 7.47 1.92 -17.39
C PRO A 213 8.05 1.20 -16.16
N LYS A 214 7.35 0.18 -15.68
CA LYS A 214 7.67 -0.59 -14.48
C LYS A 214 9.14 -1.05 -14.42
N ASN A 215 9.72 -1.49 -15.52
CA ASN A 215 11.10 -1.97 -15.60
C ASN A 215 12.16 -0.85 -15.54
N SER A 216 11.76 0.42 -15.74
CA SER A 216 12.60 1.60 -15.57
C SER A 216 12.37 2.31 -14.23
N MET A 217 11.57 1.72 -13.34
CA MET A 217 11.26 2.22 -12.02
C MET A 217 12.03 1.40 -10.98
N MET A 218 12.83 2.06 -10.17
CA MET A 218 13.44 1.43 -8.99
C MET A 218 12.37 1.20 -7.92
N ARG A 219 12.24 -0.01 -7.42
CA ARG A 219 11.23 -0.38 -6.42
C ARG A 219 11.91 -0.89 -5.16
N ILE A 220 11.53 -0.35 -4.01
CA ILE A 220 12.16 -0.62 -2.72
C ILE A 220 11.07 -0.93 -1.70
N GLY A 221 11.14 -2.12 -1.11
CA GLY A 221 10.22 -2.61 -0.07
C GLY A 221 10.91 -3.63 0.84
N ASP A 222 10.34 -3.89 2.01
CA ASP A 222 10.92 -4.79 3.03
C ASP A 222 10.32 -6.21 3.05
N CYS A 223 9.14 -6.41 2.45
CA CYS A 223 8.41 -7.68 2.43
C CYS A 223 8.39 -8.32 1.03
N GLY A 224 9.57 -8.62 0.48
CA GLY A 224 9.75 -9.10 -0.89
C GLY A 224 9.70 -10.62 -1.07
N ASP A 225 9.36 -11.42 -0.06
CA ASP A 225 9.14 -12.86 -0.20
C ASP A 225 7.82 -13.14 -0.96
N LYS A 226 7.69 -14.35 -1.57
CA LYS A 226 6.55 -14.70 -2.45
C LYS A 226 5.15 -14.53 -1.85
N ILE A 227 5.04 -14.37 -0.55
CA ILE A 227 3.79 -14.20 0.19
C ILE A 227 3.73 -12.85 0.91
N GLY A 228 4.79 -12.05 0.83
CA GLY A 228 4.85 -10.71 1.38
C GLY A 228 4.05 -9.71 0.55
N ASN A 229 3.59 -8.64 1.19
CA ASN A 229 2.77 -7.62 0.54
C ASN A 229 3.54 -6.77 -0.48
N ASP A 230 4.88 -6.76 -0.43
CA ASP A 230 5.73 -6.06 -1.40
C ASP A 230 6.21 -6.95 -2.57
N TYR A 231 5.94 -8.26 -2.52
CA TYR A 231 6.39 -9.17 -3.57
C TYR A 231 5.98 -8.72 -4.97
N ALA A 232 4.70 -8.38 -5.12
CA ALA A 232 4.17 -7.92 -6.40
C ALA A 232 4.72 -6.54 -6.80
N MET A 233 5.05 -5.70 -5.82
CA MET A 233 5.68 -4.40 -6.07
C MET A 233 7.13 -4.56 -6.56
N LEU A 234 7.87 -5.53 -6.03
CA LEU A 234 9.29 -5.73 -6.30
C LEU A 234 9.56 -6.58 -7.55
N ASN A 235 8.61 -7.36 -8.02
CA ASN A 235 8.68 -8.27 -9.18
C ASN A 235 7.75 -7.81 -10.30
#